data_9097fde8573befef224a8a79869c52b6
#
_entry.id   9097fde8573befef224a8a79869c52b6
#
_cell.length_a   1.000
_cell.length_b   1.000
_cell.length_c   1.000
_cell.angle_alpha   90.00
_cell.angle_beta   90.00
_cell.angle_gamma   90.00
#
_symmetry.space_group_name_H-M   'P 1'
#
loop_
_entity.id
_entity.type
_entity.pdbx_description
1 polymer ?
#
loop_
_entity_poly.entity_id
_entity_poly.type
_entity_poly.pdbx_seq_one_letter_code
_entity_poly.pdbx_strand_id
1 'polypeptide(L)'
;MLKGLTAQYLLKRCRPVEGLEAGDFVLFHAAAGGVGLIACQWAKALGLRLIATAGSEEKCTLALSHGAEFAINYRDDDFKARVKDITQGQGVKVVYDSVGKDTWDASLDCLRPFGLMVSFGNASGPVPPFAPGILGPKGSLYVTRQTLFSHITSRERTQAMADDLFAVVQSGEVNIRIDQRFALTDVQAAHRSLEARQTTGCTVLLP
;
A
#
# COMPACT_ATOMS: atom_id res chain seq x y z
N MET A 1 -13.72 2.40 8.04
CA MET A 1 -14.25 2.26 6.67
C MET A 1 -13.25 2.74 5.63
N LEU A 2 -12.88 4.05 5.53
CA LEU A 2 -12.06 4.60 4.44
C LEU A 2 -10.78 3.80 4.15
N LYS A 3 -9.95 3.53 5.17
CA LYS A 3 -8.68 2.81 5.01
C LYS A 3 -8.88 1.35 4.60
N GLY A 4 -9.90 0.68 5.16
CA GLY A 4 -10.23 -0.70 4.83
C GLY A 4 -10.75 -0.86 3.40
N LEU A 5 -11.65 0.02 2.96
CA LEU A 5 -12.13 0.03 1.58
C LEU A 5 -11.00 0.38 0.58
N THR A 6 -10.03 1.22 1.02
CA THR A 6 -8.84 1.49 0.22
C THR A 6 -7.99 0.23 0.04
N ALA A 7 -7.70 -0.50 1.11
CA ALA A 7 -6.98 -1.77 1.02
C ALA A 7 -7.74 -2.79 0.15
N GLN A 8 -9.07 -2.85 0.27
CA GLN A 8 -9.91 -3.74 -0.52
C GLN A 8 -9.76 -3.49 -2.03
N TYR A 9 -9.95 -2.25 -2.52
CA TYR A 9 -9.85 -2.03 -3.96
C TYR A 9 -8.43 -2.20 -4.47
N LEU A 10 -7.42 -1.82 -3.69
CA LEU A 10 -6.02 -2.02 -4.09
C LEU A 10 -5.74 -3.50 -4.33
N LEU A 11 -6.02 -4.36 -3.37
CA LEU A 11 -5.66 -5.77 -3.44
C LEU A 11 -6.59 -6.60 -4.33
N LYS A 12 -7.88 -6.24 -4.43
CA LYS A 12 -8.87 -7.07 -5.13
C LYS A 12 -9.31 -6.53 -6.48
N ARG A 13 -9.08 -5.25 -6.78
CA ARG A 13 -9.52 -4.60 -8.02
C ARG A 13 -8.39 -4.01 -8.86
N CYS A 14 -7.30 -3.53 -8.23
CA CYS A 14 -6.10 -3.06 -8.94
C CYS A 14 -5.18 -4.25 -9.23
N ARG A 15 -5.50 -5.01 -10.27
CA ARG A 15 -4.78 -6.21 -10.68
C ARG A 15 -4.18 -6.03 -12.06
N PRO A 16 -2.99 -6.62 -12.33
CA PRO A 16 -2.48 -6.73 -13.70
C PRO A 16 -3.46 -7.50 -14.60
N VAL A 17 -3.31 -7.36 -15.90
CA VAL A 17 -4.13 -8.09 -16.89
C VAL A 17 -4.04 -9.60 -16.69
N GLU A 18 -2.86 -10.10 -16.34
CA GLU A 18 -2.59 -11.52 -16.06
C GLU A 18 -3.14 -12.00 -14.68
N GLY A 19 -3.84 -11.14 -13.96
CA GLY A 19 -4.31 -11.44 -12.61
C GLY A 19 -3.23 -11.27 -11.53
N LEU A 20 -3.59 -11.58 -10.30
CA LEU A 20 -2.72 -11.59 -9.12
C LEU A 20 -3.05 -12.87 -8.34
N GLU A 21 -2.06 -13.74 -8.17
CA GLU A 21 -2.24 -15.08 -7.63
C GLU A 21 -1.41 -15.29 -6.36
N ALA A 22 -1.74 -16.32 -5.59
CA ALA A 22 -0.94 -16.73 -4.44
C ALA A 22 0.51 -17.03 -4.87
N GLY A 23 1.48 -16.53 -4.07
CA GLY A 23 2.91 -16.60 -4.39
C GLY A 23 3.46 -15.39 -5.16
N ASP A 24 2.61 -14.55 -5.76
CA ASP A 24 3.08 -13.34 -6.44
C ASP A 24 3.66 -12.32 -5.47
N PHE A 25 4.82 -11.75 -5.84
CA PHE A 25 5.38 -10.63 -5.11
C PHE A 25 4.68 -9.32 -5.41
N VAL A 26 4.38 -8.56 -4.37
CA VAL A 26 3.88 -7.19 -4.43
C VAL A 26 4.69 -6.26 -3.53
N LEU A 27 4.88 -5.02 -3.94
CA LEU A 27 5.55 -3.99 -3.15
C LEU A 27 4.50 -3.00 -2.63
N PHE A 28 4.53 -2.71 -1.33
CA PHE A 28 3.62 -1.75 -0.71
C PHE A 28 4.40 -0.67 0.04
N HIS A 29 4.31 0.58 -0.41
CA HIS A 29 4.95 1.71 0.25
C HIS A 29 4.16 2.23 1.44
N ALA A 30 4.87 2.78 2.45
CA ALA A 30 4.31 3.27 3.70
C ALA A 30 3.47 2.19 4.44
N ALA A 31 3.97 0.97 4.47
CA ALA A 31 3.25 -0.22 4.93
C ALA A 31 2.87 -0.21 6.41
N ALA A 32 3.53 0.58 7.26
CA ALA A 32 3.16 0.75 8.67
C ALA A 32 2.03 1.76 8.92
N GLY A 33 1.51 2.39 7.86
CA GLY A 33 0.36 3.28 7.93
C GLY A 33 -0.97 2.53 8.00
N GLY A 34 -2.07 3.25 8.23
CA GLY A 34 -3.37 2.63 8.47
C GLY A 34 -3.96 1.85 7.29
N VAL A 35 -3.62 2.17 6.03
CA VAL A 35 -3.95 1.33 4.87
C VAL A 35 -2.97 0.18 4.77
N GLY A 36 -1.68 0.46 4.98
CA GLY A 36 -0.60 -0.52 4.83
C GLY A 36 -0.72 -1.71 5.79
N LEU A 37 -1.00 -1.48 7.09
CA LEU A 37 -1.17 -2.59 8.04
C LEU A 37 -2.37 -3.49 7.71
N ILE A 38 -3.45 -2.93 7.18
CA ILE A 38 -4.58 -3.72 6.68
C ILE A 38 -4.16 -4.49 5.43
N ALA A 39 -3.44 -3.82 4.51
CA ALA A 39 -2.99 -4.44 3.27
C ALA A 39 -1.99 -5.58 3.51
N CYS A 40 -1.06 -5.45 4.46
CA CYS A 40 -0.11 -6.51 4.84
C CYS A 40 -0.85 -7.79 5.27
N GLN A 41 -1.82 -7.66 6.20
CA GLN A 41 -2.59 -8.79 6.70
C GLN A 41 -3.45 -9.41 5.59
N TRP A 42 -4.15 -8.58 4.82
CA TRP A 42 -5.02 -9.07 3.76
C TRP A 42 -4.25 -9.68 2.60
N ALA A 43 -3.10 -9.13 2.23
CA ALA A 43 -2.21 -9.73 1.24
C ALA A 43 -1.75 -11.12 1.68
N LYS A 44 -1.38 -11.29 2.96
CA LYS A 44 -1.05 -12.60 3.55
C LYS A 44 -2.23 -13.57 3.45
N ALA A 45 -3.45 -13.14 3.79
CA ALA A 45 -4.66 -13.95 3.67
C ALA A 45 -4.96 -14.37 2.22
N LEU A 46 -4.56 -13.53 1.24
CA LEU A 46 -4.65 -13.84 -0.19
C LEU A 46 -3.48 -14.70 -0.71
N GLY A 47 -2.54 -15.07 0.15
CA GLY A 47 -1.34 -15.82 -0.22
C GLY A 47 -0.29 -15.01 -0.98
N LEU A 48 -0.39 -13.68 -1.01
CA LEU A 48 0.58 -12.82 -1.68
C LEU A 48 1.84 -12.65 -0.83
N ARG A 49 2.97 -12.50 -1.50
CA ARG A 49 4.28 -12.23 -0.89
C ARG A 49 4.51 -10.72 -0.86
N LEU A 50 4.10 -10.07 0.23
CA LEU A 50 4.18 -8.61 0.34
C LEU A 50 5.55 -8.17 0.84
N ILE A 51 6.22 -7.32 0.05
CA ILE A 51 7.41 -6.55 0.43
C ILE A 51 6.92 -5.18 0.89
N ALA A 52 7.18 -4.86 2.15
CA ALA A 52 6.82 -3.57 2.76
C ALA A 52 7.97 -2.58 2.65
N THR A 53 7.68 -1.28 2.50
CA THR A 53 8.66 -0.25 2.80
C THR A 53 8.18 0.66 3.92
N ALA A 54 9.08 1.06 4.79
CA ALA A 54 8.81 1.98 5.88
C ALA A 54 10.03 2.88 6.17
N GLY A 55 9.86 3.89 7.01
CA GLY A 55 10.91 4.88 7.27
C GLY A 55 11.61 4.72 8.62
N SER A 56 11.50 3.57 9.27
CA SER A 56 12.28 3.19 10.46
C SER A 56 12.19 1.70 10.70
N GLU A 57 13.14 1.16 11.48
CA GLU A 57 13.17 -0.27 11.85
C GLU A 57 11.94 -0.70 12.66
N GLU A 58 11.44 0.17 13.57
CA GLU A 58 10.22 -0.13 14.34
C GLU A 58 9.01 -0.27 13.41
N LYS A 59 8.94 0.56 12.37
CA LYS A 59 7.86 0.50 11.37
C LYS A 59 8.01 -0.72 10.46
N CYS A 60 9.22 -1.12 10.14
CA CYS A 60 9.50 -2.37 9.41
C CYS A 60 9.05 -3.57 10.25
N THR A 61 9.46 -3.64 11.51
CA THR A 61 9.06 -4.68 12.46
C THR A 61 7.53 -4.74 12.60
N LEU A 62 6.86 -3.58 12.64
CA LEU A 62 5.40 -3.51 12.72
C LEU A 62 4.75 -4.08 11.45
N ALA A 63 5.25 -3.78 10.25
CA ALA A 63 4.74 -4.33 9.01
C ALA A 63 4.92 -5.86 8.94
N LEU A 64 6.09 -6.38 9.35
CA LEU A 64 6.36 -7.83 9.44
C LEU A 64 5.40 -8.53 10.40
N SER A 65 5.18 -7.98 11.60
CA SER A 65 4.25 -8.54 12.58
C SER A 65 2.79 -8.55 12.10
N HIS A 66 2.47 -7.74 11.07
CA HIS A 66 1.16 -7.67 10.42
C HIS A 66 1.11 -8.40 9.08
N GLY A 67 2.05 -9.28 8.79
CA GLY A 67 1.94 -10.21 7.67
C GLY A 67 2.70 -9.82 6.41
N ALA A 68 3.46 -8.72 6.40
CA ALA A 68 4.46 -8.52 5.37
C ALA A 68 5.51 -9.64 5.45
N GLU A 69 5.92 -10.20 4.32
CA GLU A 69 6.95 -11.24 4.29
C GLU A 69 8.35 -10.63 4.41
N PHE A 70 8.54 -9.46 3.82
CA PHE A 70 9.77 -8.67 3.89
C PHE A 70 9.44 -7.23 4.22
N ALA A 71 10.39 -6.54 4.88
CA ALA A 71 10.29 -5.11 5.13
C ALA A 71 11.64 -4.44 4.87
N ILE A 72 11.61 -3.26 4.28
CA ILE A 72 12.78 -2.49 3.86
C ILE A 72 12.68 -1.10 4.48
N ASN A 73 13.69 -0.70 5.25
CA ASN A 73 13.84 0.66 5.72
C ASN A 73 14.46 1.52 4.61
N TYR A 74 13.63 2.28 3.90
CA TYR A 74 14.08 3.09 2.75
C TYR A 74 15.01 4.27 3.13
N ARG A 75 15.25 4.51 4.41
CA ARG A 75 16.22 5.53 4.86
C ARG A 75 17.64 5.00 4.88
N ASP A 76 17.78 3.71 5.12
CA ASP A 76 19.08 3.05 5.29
C ASP A 76 19.43 2.21 4.06
N ASP A 77 18.43 1.71 3.33
CA ASP A 77 18.57 0.82 2.20
C ASP A 77 18.07 1.44 0.88
N ASP A 78 18.74 1.13 -0.22
CA ASP A 78 18.17 1.27 -1.57
C ASP A 78 17.09 0.18 -1.76
N PHE A 79 15.84 0.57 -1.60
CA PHE A 79 14.72 -0.38 -1.69
C PHE A 79 14.64 -1.06 -3.05
N LYS A 80 15.08 -0.42 -4.15
CA LYS A 80 15.11 -1.04 -5.48
C LYS A 80 16.09 -2.20 -5.52
N ALA A 81 17.30 -2.01 -5.02
CA ALA A 81 18.30 -3.08 -4.94
C ALA A 81 17.80 -4.22 -4.06
N ARG A 82 17.21 -3.90 -2.90
CA ARG A 82 16.64 -4.91 -2.00
C ARG A 82 15.48 -5.70 -2.61
N VAL A 83 14.56 -5.04 -3.33
CA VAL A 83 13.48 -5.73 -4.05
C VAL A 83 14.05 -6.67 -5.10
N LYS A 84 15.07 -6.25 -5.84
CA LYS A 84 15.73 -7.09 -6.82
C LYS A 84 16.35 -8.34 -6.18
N ASP A 85 17.01 -8.20 -5.04
CA ASP A 85 17.60 -9.33 -4.31
C ASP A 85 16.51 -10.29 -3.81
N ILE A 86 15.47 -9.79 -3.14
CA ILE A 86 14.35 -10.59 -2.63
C ILE A 86 13.65 -11.37 -3.74
N THR A 87 13.45 -10.73 -4.89
CA THR A 87 12.76 -11.35 -6.03
C THR A 87 13.71 -12.11 -6.98
N GLN A 88 14.99 -12.25 -6.64
CA GLN A 88 16.01 -12.88 -7.48
C GLN A 88 16.07 -12.29 -8.89
N GLY A 89 15.91 -10.97 -8.98
CA GLY A 89 15.95 -10.23 -10.25
C GLY A 89 14.65 -10.23 -11.05
N GLN A 90 13.61 -10.96 -10.63
CA GLN A 90 12.35 -11.04 -11.37
C GLN A 90 11.49 -9.78 -11.26
N GLY A 91 11.61 -9.05 -10.15
CA GLY A 91 10.75 -7.91 -9.83
C GLY A 91 9.38 -8.32 -9.28
N VAL A 92 8.58 -7.31 -8.90
CA VAL A 92 7.25 -7.50 -8.34
C VAL A 92 6.16 -7.36 -9.39
N LYS A 93 5.03 -8.03 -9.19
CA LYS A 93 3.88 -7.97 -10.11
C LYS A 93 3.11 -6.66 -10.01
N VAL A 94 3.02 -6.13 -8.79
CA VAL A 94 2.34 -4.86 -8.51
C VAL A 94 3.15 -4.03 -7.52
N VAL A 95 3.24 -2.73 -7.77
CA VAL A 95 3.65 -1.73 -6.78
C VAL A 95 2.45 -0.91 -6.38
N TYR A 96 2.16 -0.84 -5.08
CA TYR A 96 1.15 0.04 -4.48
C TYR A 96 1.85 1.24 -3.84
N ASP A 97 1.71 2.41 -4.43
CA ASP A 97 2.43 3.63 -4.04
C ASP A 97 1.48 4.75 -3.60
N SER A 98 1.58 5.12 -2.31
CA SER A 98 0.92 6.30 -1.73
C SER A 98 1.90 7.45 -1.49
N VAL A 99 3.19 7.27 -1.77
CA VAL A 99 4.24 8.25 -1.50
C VAL A 99 4.36 9.27 -2.62
N GLY A 100 4.48 8.80 -3.86
CA GLY A 100 4.47 9.64 -5.05
C GLY A 100 5.87 10.08 -5.48
N LYS A 101 6.15 11.41 -5.44
CA LYS A 101 7.36 12.01 -6.03
C LYS A 101 8.66 11.26 -5.69
N ASP A 102 8.88 10.93 -4.42
CA ASP A 102 10.17 10.39 -3.95
C ASP A 102 10.38 8.91 -4.30
N THR A 103 9.32 8.18 -4.65
CA THR A 103 9.37 6.73 -4.89
C THR A 103 9.10 6.34 -6.35
N TRP A 104 8.56 7.24 -7.14
CA TRP A 104 8.02 6.95 -8.46
C TRP A 104 8.98 6.19 -9.40
N ASP A 105 10.15 6.76 -9.66
CA ASP A 105 11.07 6.18 -10.65
C ASP A 105 11.62 4.83 -10.19
N ALA A 106 12.03 4.74 -8.93
CA ALA A 106 12.54 3.50 -8.34
C ALA A 106 11.44 2.42 -8.24
N SER A 107 10.18 2.82 -8.03
CA SER A 107 9.03 1.91 -8.02
C SER A 107 8.78 1.28 -9.39
N LEU A 108 8.91 2.05 -10.47
CA LEU A 108 8.82 1.50 -11.83
C LEU A 108 9.94 0.49 -12.12
N ASP A 109 11.15 0.71 -11.56
CA ASP A 109 12.28 -0.20 -11.72
C ASP A 109 12.16 -1.48 -10.87
N CYS A 110 11.24 -1.52 -9.90
CA CYS A 110 10.95 -2.72 -9.11
C CYS A 110 10.00 -3.68 -9.82
N LEU A 111 9.28 -3.23 -10.86
CA LEU A 111 8.28 -4.04 -11.54
C LEU A 111 8.92 -5.05 -12.51
N ARG A 112 8.33 -6.24 -12.57
CA ARG A 112 8.62 -7.21 -13.62
C ARG A 112 7.99 -6.76 -14.96
N PRO A 113 8.37 -7.35 -16.11
CA PRO A 113 7.65 -7.10 -17.36
C PRO A 113 6.13 -7.28 -17.21
N PHE A 114 5.36 -6.40 -17.84
CA PHE A 114 3.89 -6.31 -17.72
C PHE A 114 3.36 -6.08 -16.30
N GLY A 115 4.22 -5.62 -15.38
CA GLY A 115 3.83 -5.26 -14.02
C GLY A 115 2.99 -4.00 -13.95
N LEU A 116 2.27 -3.84 -12.84
CA LEU A 116 1.32 -2.74 -12.63
C LEU A 116 1.81 -1.78 -11.54
N MET A 117 1.97 -0.52 -11.90
CA MET A 117 2.17 0.59 -10.96
C MET A 117 0.81 1.18 -10.57
N VAL A 118 0.44 1.06 -9.30
CA VAL A 118 -0.77 1.65 -8.73
C VAL A 118 -0.40 2.85 -7.86
N SER A 119 -0.50 4.04 -8.41
CA SER A 119 -0.34 5.28 -7.65
C SER A 119 -1.67 5.63 -6.99
N PHE A 120 -1.72 5.74 -5.65
CA PHE A 120 -2.96 6.06 -4.93
C PHE A 120 -2.82 7.17 -3.87
N GLY A 121 -1.64 7.79 -3.77
CA GLY A 121 -1.34 8.89 -2.86
C GLY A 121 -0.21 9.79 -3.34
N ASN A 122 0.06 10.88 -2.62
CA ASN A 122 1.09 11.86 -2.90
C ASN A 122 1.73 12.38 -1.59
N ALA A 123 2.08 11.47 -0.66
CA ALA A 123 2.57 11.87 0.66
C ALA A 123 3.90 12.66 0.61
N SER A 124 4.72 12.48 -0.42
CA SER A 124 5.95 13.26 -0.67
C SER A 124 5.78 14.37 -1.75
N GLY A 125 4.58 14.52 -2.27
CA GLY A 125 4.26 15.41 -3.37
C GLY A 125 3.75 14.67 -4.61
N PRO A 126 3.18 15.40 -5.58
CA PRO A 126 2.67 14.80 -6.81
C PRO A 126 3.80 14.20 -7.64
N VAL A 127 3.49 13.12 -8.33
CA VAL A 127 4.38 12.54 -9.35
C VAL A 127 4.62 13.59 -10.44
N PRO A 128 5.88 13.87 -10.81
CA PRO A 128 6.17 14.78 -11.92
C PRO A 128 5.55 14.30 -13.24
N PRO A 129 5.25 15.20 -14.17
CA PRO A 129 4.86 14.79 -15.54
C PRO A 129 5.92 13.87 -16.17
N PHE A 130 5.48 12.78 -16.76
CA PHE A 130 6.38 11.83 -17.43
C PHE A 130 5.86 11.46 -18.83
N ALA A 131 6.77 11.13 -19.74
CA ALA A 131 6.42 10.63 -21.07
C ALA A 131 6.07 9.12 -20.97
N PRO A 132 4.93 8.66 -21.49
CA PRO A 132 4.57 7.23 -21.46
C PRO A 132 5.61 6.31 -22.12
N GLY A 133 6.43 6.83 -23.01
CA GLY A 133 7.51 6.08 -23.67
C GLY A 133 8.52 5.45 -22.72
N ILE A 134 8.65 5.93 -21.47
CA ILE A 134 9.55 5.31 -20.47
C ILE A 134 9.08 3.92 -20.04
N LEU A 135 7.80 3.60 -20.19
CA LEU A 135 7.21 2.34 -19.71
C LEU A 135 7.60 1.15 -20.60
N GLY A 136 7.84 1.39 -21.89
CA GLY A 136 8.24 0.35 -22.82
C GLY A 136 9.56 -0.31 -22.45
N PRO A 137 10.70 0.45 -22.40
CA PRO A 137 12.01 -0.10 -22.03
C PRO A 137 12.07 -0.70 -20.61
N LYS A 138 11.21 -0.26 -19.70
CA LYS A 138 11.10 -0.81 -18.32
C LYS A 138 10.32 -2.12 -18.26
N GLY A 139 9.84 -2.67 -19.37
CA GLY A 139 9.15 -3.95 -19.44
C GLY A 139 7.68 -3.86 -19.85
N SER A 140 7.31 -2.87 -20.67
CA SER A 140 5.91 -2.68 -21.13
C SER A 140 4.93 -2.56 -19.94
N LEU A 141 5.26 -1.69 -19.00
CA LEU A 141 4.55 -1.55 -17.74
C LEU A 141 3.17 -0.93 -17.90
N TYR A 142 2.26 -1.30 -17.00
CA TYR A 142 0.98 -0.62 -16.81
C TYR A 142 1.08 0.39 -15.67
N VAL A 143 0.39 1.53 -15.83
CA VAL A 143 0.29 2.56 -14.79
C VAL A 143 -1.16 2.95 -14.61
N THR A 144 -1.60 3.04 -13.36
CA THR A 144 -2.94 3.51 -13.03
C THR A 144 -2.92 4.45 -11.82
N ARG A 145 -3.83 5.45 -11.84
CA ARG A 145 -4.10 6.35 -10.71
C ARG A 145 -5.52 6.11 -10.24
N GLN A 146 -5.67 5.30 -9.21
CA GLN A 146 -6.97 4.91 -8.67
C GLN A 146 -7.38 5.78 -7.48
N THR A 147 -8.68 5.98 -7.32
CA THR A 147 -9.26 6.62 -6.13
C THR A 147 -10.43 5.78 -5.63
N LEU A 148 -10.63 5.77 -4.31
CA LEU A 148 -11.75 5.03 -3.70
C LEU A 148 -13.10 5.51 -4.27
N PHE A 149 -13.25 6.81 -4.51
CA PHE A 149 -14.52 7.39 -4.99
C PHE A 149 -14.99 6.80 -6.32
N SER A 150 -14.08 6.38 -7.19
CA SER A 150 -14.42 5.68 -8.45
C SER A 150 -14.96 4.27 -8.22
N HIS A 151 -14.70 3.68 -7.07
CA HIS A 151 -15.16 2.33 -6.71
C HIS A 151 -16.48 2.32 -5.95
N ILE A 152 -16.81 3.40 -5.20
CA ILE A 152 -18.00 3.50 -4.35
C ILE A 152 -19.07 4.39 -4.97
N THR A 153 -19.31 4.28 -6.27
CA THR A 153 -20.23 5.12 -7.04
C THR A 153 -21.71 4.78 -6.82
N SER A 154 -22.03 3.66 -6.21
CA SER A 154 -23.39 3.30 -5.81
C SER A 154 -23.39 2.64 -4.43
N ARG A 155 -24.58 2.59 -3.80
CA ARG A 155 -24.76 1.91 -2.50
C ARG A 155 -24.40 0.43 -2.59
N GLU A 156 -24.84 -0.24 -3.64
CA GLU A 156 -24.60 -1.69 -3.84
C GLU A 156 -23.09 -1.99 -3.95
N ARG A 157 -22.35 -1.17 -4.71
CA ARG A 157 -20.89 -1.30 -4.83
C ARG A 157 -20.19 -1.05 -3.49
N THR A 158 -20.62 -0.01 -2.76
CA THR A 158 -20.08 0.31 -1.45
C THR A 158 -20.36 -0.79 -0.45
N GLN A 159 -21.60 -1.32 -0.45
CA GLN A 159 -22.00 -2.42 0.42
C GLN A 159 -21.17 -3.67 0.14
N ALA A 160 -21.05 -4.09 -1.12
CA ALA A 160 -20.26 -5.28 -1.49
C ALA A 160 -18.79 -5.17 -1.06
N MET A 161 -18.19 -3.97 -1.17
CA MET A 161 -16.83 -3.74 -0.68
C MET A 161 -16.74 -3.76 0.84
N ALA A 162 -17.77 -3.25 1.53
CA ALA A 162 -17.83 -3.26 2.98
C ALA A 162 -18.04 -4.69 3.52
N ASP A 163 -18.90 -5.47 2.88
CA ASP A 163 -19.14 -6.87 3.25
C ASP A 163 -17.85 -7.71 3.12
N ASP A 164 -17.08 -7.50 2.05
CA ASP A 164 -15.80 -8.16 1.83
C ASP A 164 -14.76 -7.76 2.91
N LEU A 165 -14.72 -6.47 3.28
CA LEU A 165 -13.89 -6.00 4.39
C LEU A 165 -14.34 -6.59 5.74
N PHE A 166 -15.64 -6.59 6.01
CA PHE A 166 -16.15 -7.13 7.28
C PHE A 166 -15.94 -8.64 7.38
N ALA A 167 -16.07 -9.37 6.29
CA ALA A 167 -15.79 -10.81 6.26
C ALA A 167 -14.35 -11.10 6.70
N VAL A 168 -13.36 -10.41 6.13
CA VAL A 168 -11.94 -10.64 6.47
C VAL A 168 -11.57 -10.16 7.89
N VAL A 169 -12.31 -9.18 8.43
CA VAL A 169 -12.14 -8.75 9.84
C VAL A 169 -12.81 -9.75 10.79
N GLN A 170 -13.99 -10.26 10.45
CA GLN A 170 -14.71 -11.24 11.27
C GLN A 170 -14.01 -12.60 11.30
N SER A 171 -13.33 -13.00 10.22
CA SER A 171 -12.53 -14.22 10.21
C SER A 171 -11.27 -14.13 11.08
N GLY A 172 -10.89 -12.91 11.51
CA GLY A 172 -9.67 -12.66 12.28
C GLY A 172 -8.40 -12.55 11.42
N GLU A 173 -8.50 -12.68 10.09
CA GLU A 173 -7.36 -12.53 9.18
C GLU A 173 -6.86 -11.08 9.12
N VAL A 174 -7.74 -10.10 9.34
CA VAL A 174 -7.39 -8.69 9.43
C VAL A 174 -7.85 -8.12 10.77
N ASN A 175 -6.90 -7.64 11.57
CA ASN A 175 -7.15 -6.91 12.81
C ASN A 175 -6.84 -5.42 12.60
N ILE A 176 -7.86 -4.56 12.75
CA ILE A 176 -7.72 -3.12 12.55
C ILE A 176 -7.18 -2.48 13.81
N ARG A 177 -5.91 -2.10 13.77
CA ARG A 177 -5.20 -1.49 14.89
C ARG A 177 -5.48 0.02 14.99
N ILE A 178 -5.83 0.49 16.20
CA ILE A 178 -5.99 1.90 16.53
C ILE A 178 -4.83 2.29 17.45
N ASP A 179 -3.82 2.97 16.90
CA ASP A 179 -2.58 3.29 17.61
C ASP A 179 -2.63 4.67 18.28
N GLN A 180 -3.36 5.62 17.72
CA GLN A 180 -3.47 6.96 18.28
C GLN A 180 -4.94 7.34 18.52
N ARG A 181 -5.18 7.95 19.68
CA ARG A 181 -6.48 8.49 20.08
C ARG A 181 -6.27 9.93 20.51
N PHE A 182 -7.00 10.85 19.91
CA PHE A 182 -7.02 12.26 20.29
C PHE A 182 -8.44 12.67 20.62
N ALA A 183 -8.62 13.61 21.54
CA ALA A 183 -9.90 14.28 21.69
C ALA A 183 -10.23 15.04 20.40
N LEU A 184 -11.51 15.17 20.05
CA LEU A 184 -11.92 15.93 18.84
C LEU A 184 -11.44 17.39 18.92
N THR A 185 -11.36 17.97 20.10
CA THR A 185 -10.82 19.32 20.36
C THR A 185 -9.33 19.43 19.98
N ASP A 186 -8.58 18.31 20.01
CA ASP A 186 -7.15 18.25 19.73
C ASP A 186 -6.84 17.85 18.27
N VAL A 187 -7.81 17.98 17.37
CA VAL A 187 -7.68 17.61 15.96
C VAL A 187 -6.43 18.20 15.27
N GLN A 188 -6.04 19.42 15.65
CA GLN A 188 -4.83 20.03 15.11
C GLN A 188 -3.56 19.27 15.49
N ALA A 189 -3.48 18.75 16.73
CA ALA A 189 -2.34 17.93 17.17
C ALA A 189 -2.32 16.60 16.41
N ALA A 190 -3.47 15.98 16.19
CA ALA A 190 -3.60 14.77 15.38
C ALA A 190 -3.10 14.98 13.93
N HIS A 191 -3.47 16.09 13.29
CA HIS A 191 -2.99 16.44 11.95
C HIS A 191 -1.47 16.68 11.92
N ARG A 192 -0.92 17.46 12.87
CA ARG A 192 0.54 17.68 12.95
C ARG A 192 1.32 16.38 13.09
N SER A 193 0.85 15.47 13.95
CA SER A 193 1.47 14.16 14.14
C SER A 193 1.45 13.30 12.87
N LEU A 194 0.33 13.34 12.12
CA LEU A 194 0.19 12.65 10.85
C LEU A 194 1.12 13.23 9.77
N GLU A 195 1.16 14.56 9.63
CA GLU A 195 2.01 15.26 8.67
C GLU A 195 3.51 15.07 8.98
N ALA A 196 3.87 15.04 10.26
CA ALA A 196 5.22 14.73 10.72
C ALA A 196 5.63 13.25 10.55
N ARG A 197 4.73 12.40 10.00
CA ARG A 197 4.97 10.95 9.80
C ARG A 197 5.29 10.19 11.10
N GLN A 198 4.79 10.68 12.25
CA GLN A 198 4.99 10.08 13.56
C GLN A 198 3.96 9.00 13.89
N THR A 199 2.90 8.86 13.09
CA THR A 199 1.82 7.92 13.32
C THR A 199 2.07 6.56 12.68
N THR A 200 1.47 5.52 13.29
CA THR A 200 1.31 4.17 12.74
C THR A 200 -0.17 3.78 12.77
N GLY A 201 -0.57 2.72 12.08
CA GLY A 201 -1.94 2.21 12.12
C GLY A 201 -3.02 3.26 11.87
N CYS A 202 -4.09 3.21 12.63
CA CYS A 202 -5.20 4.17 12.54
C CYS A 202 -5.18 5.18 13.68
N THR A 203 -5.37 6.45 13.33
CA THR A 203 -5.66 7.53 14.27
C THR A 203 -7.17 7.74 14.33
N VAL A 204 -7.75 7.86 15.53
CA VAL A 204 -9.15 8.19 15.76
C VAL A 204 -9.28 9.45 16.60
N LEU A 205 -10.34 10.21 16.34
CA LEU A 205 -10.76 11.35 17.13
C LEU A 205 -11.95 10.91 17.98
N LEU A 206 -11.90 11.22 19.26
CA LEU A 206 -12.95 10.90 20.23
C LEU A 206 -13.78 12.18 20.48
N PRO A 207 -15.13 12.13 20.38
CA PRO A 207 -16.02 13.24 20.70
C PRO A 207 -15.89 13.72 22.12
#